data_4029a349ceeee943ecb84be04eee7d8c
#
_entry.id   4029a349ceeee943ecb84be04eee7d8c
#
_cell.length_a   1.000
_cell.length_b   1.000
_cell.length_c   1.000
_cell.angle_alpha   90.00
_cell.angle_beta   90.00
_cell.angle_gamma   90.00
#
_symmetry.space_group_name_H-M   'P 1'
#
loop_
_entity.id
_entity.type
_entity.pdbx_description
1 polymer ?
#
loop_
_entity_poly.entity_id
_entity_poly.type
_entity_poly.pdbx_seq_one_letter_code
_entity_poly.pdbx_strand_id
1 'polypeptide(L)'
;MSEKIAFIGVGNMGNPMAENLLKAGNKIKVFDVSKDMLAKAKKKNLETVDSIEDLINHEISIVVTMLPEGKHSKEIYLGDSGIINKVQKNCLLIDCSTIDIETSKEIGKAANDKGILMIDAPVSGGVMGAQKATLNIMVGGSKE
;
A
#
# COMPACT_ATOMS: atom_id res chain seq x y z
N MET A 1 -13.77 13.47 -5.16
CA MET A 1 -12.41 13.94 -5.55
C MET A 1 -11.56 12.72 -5.83
N SER A 2 -10.61 12.81 -6.75
CA SER A 2 -9.70 11.72 -7.01
C SER A 2 -8.45 11.84 -6.12
N GLU A 3 -8.10 10.77 -5.44
CA GLU A 3 -6.86 10.70 -4.66
C GLU A 3 -5.68 10.29 -5.56
N LYS A 4 -4.46 10.70 -5.16
CA LYS A 4 -3.21 10.23 -5.75
C LYS A 4 -2.62 9.17 -4.84
N ILE A 5 -2.71 7.93 -5.27
CA ILE A 5 -2.40 6.75 -4.47
C ILE A 5 -1.16 6.05 -5.01
N ALA A 6 -0.19 5.81 -4.14
CA ALA A 6 0.89 4.88 -4.37
C ALA A 6 0.49 3.49 -3.84
N PHE A 7 0.56 2.46 -4.66
CA PHE A 7 0.22 1.10 -4.27
C PHE A 7 1.45 0.19 -4.40
N ILE A 8 1.84 -0.43 -3.29
CA ILE A 8 3.03 -1.30 -3.21
C ILE A 8 2.60 -2.74 -2.98
N GLY A 9 3.04 -3.62 -3.86
CA GLY A 9 2.67 -5.02 -3.84
C GLY A 9 1.46 -5.32 -4.73
N VAL A 10 1.72 -5.62 -6.00
CA VAL A 10 0.68 -5.90 -7.01
C VAL A 10 0.68 -7.36 -7.42
N GLY A 11 0.79 -8.25 -6.44
CA GLY A 11 0.60 -9.68 -6.61
C GLY A 11 -0.86 -10.06 -6.85
N ASN A 12 -1.21 -11.31 -6.56
CA ASN A 12 -2.56 -11.85 -6.80
C ASN A 12 -3.68 -11.09 -6.08
N MET A 13 -3.38 -10.53 -4.90
CA MET A 13 -4.32 -9.71 -4.13
C MET A 13 -4.22 -8.23 -4.49
N GLY A 14 -3.02 -7.67 -4.51
CA GLY A 14 -2.80 -6.24 -4.70
C GLY A 14 -3.18 -5.74 -6.09
N ASN A 15 -2.93 -6.51 -7.14
CA ASN A 15 -3.25 -6.11 -8.51
C ASN A 15 -4.75 -5.82 -8.70
N PRO A 16 -5.69 -6.74 -8.37
CA PRO A 16 -7.11 -6.43 -8.48
C PRO A 16 -7.57 -5.33 -7.51
N MET A 17 -6.96 -5.20 -6.33
CA MET A 17 -7.26 -4.10 -5.41
C MET A 17 -6.89 -2.74 -6.02
N ALA A 18 -5.69 -2.61 -6.59
CA ALA A 18 -5.25 -1.39 -7.27
C ALA A 18 -6.11 -1.08 -8.53
N GLU A 19 -6.47 -2.11 -9.29
CA GLU A 19 -7.38 -1.96 -10.45
C GLU A 19 -8.75 -1.40 -10.03
N ASN A 20 -9.32 -1.86 -8.91
CA ASN A 20 -10.59 -1.36 -8.40
C ASN A 20 -10.49 0.10 -7.95
N LEU A 21 -9.40 0.50 -7.33
CA LEU A 21 -9.15 1.90 -6.97
C LEU A 21 -9.03 2.79 -8.21
N LEU A 22 -8.38 2.31 -9.27
CA LEU A 22 -8.31 3.01 -10.56
C LEU A 22 -9.71 3.17 -11.18
N LYS A 23 -10.52 2.11 -11.21
CA LYS A 23 -11.91 2.13 -11.71
C LYS A 23 -12.81 3.09 -10.91
N ALA A 24 -12.51 3.30 -9.65
CA ALA A 24 -13.21 4.26 -8.80
C ALA A 24 -12.80 5.72 -9.07
N GLY A 25 -11.94 5.98 -10.04
CA GLY A 25 -11.56 7.33 -10.49
C GLY A 25 -10.32 7.91 -9.81
N ASN A 26 -9.57 7.12 -9.05
CA ASN A 26 -8.33 7.58 -8.43
C ASN A 26 -7.14 7.51 -9.41
N LYS A 27 -6.10 8.27 -9.13
CA LYS A 27 -4.82 8.21 -9.84
C LYS A 27 -3.90 7.23 -9.10
N ILE A 28 -3.58 6.11 -9.72
CA ILE A 28 -2.82 5.03 -9.09
C ILE A 28 -1.47 4.87 -9.76
N LYS A 29 -0.39 4.93 -8.97
CA LYS A 29 0.94 4.44 -9.35
C LYS A 29 1.26 3.21 -8.55
N VAL A 30 1.86 2.21 -9.18
CA VAL A 30 2.17 0.93 -8.53
C VAL A 30 3.64 0.57 -8.61
N PHE A 31 4.12 -0.08 -7.56
CA PHE A 31 5.44 -0.67 -7.48
C PHE A 31 5.37 -2.10 -6.96
N ASP A 32 6.23 -2.95 -7.49
CA ASP A 32 6.50 -4.30 -6.98
C ASP A 32 7.96 -4.65 -7.27
N VAL A 33 8.58 -5.44 -6.40
CA VAL A 33 9.95 -5.96 -6.63
C VAL A 33 10.00 -6.94 -7.79
N SER A 34 8.88 -7.57 -8.13
CA SER A 34 8.75 -8.50 -9.25
C SER A 34 8.38 -7.78 -10.53
N LYS A 35 9.27 -7.84 -11.52
CA LYS A 35 9.01 -7.29 -12.86
C LYS A 35 7.83 -7.97 -13.56
N ASP A 36 7.61 -9.26 -13.28
CA ASP A 36 6.45 -9.99 -13.83
C ASP A 36 5.13 -9.46 -13.28
N MET A 37 5.08 -9.11 -11.99
CA MET A 37 3.90 -8.50 -11.39
C MET A 37 3.65 -7.10 -11.94
N LEU A 38 4.70 -6.30 -12.14
CA LEU A 38 4.58 -5.00 -12.80
C LEU A 38 4.07 -5.12 -14.24
N ALA A 39 4.55 -6.12 -15.01
CA ALA A 39 4.06 -6.36 -16.36
C ALA A 39 2.56 -6.73 -16.38
N LYS A 40 2.10 -7.53 -15.41
CA LYS A 40 0.67 -7.85 -15.26
C LYS A 40 -0.16 -6.62 -14.88
N ALA A 41 0.35 -5.79 -13.97
CA ALA A 41 -0.29 -4.53 -13.57
C ALA A 41 -0.45 -3.56 -14.76
N LYS A 42 0.59 -3.44 -15.58
CA LYS A 42 0.57 -2.62 -16.80
C LYS A 42 -0.51 -3.07 -17.79
N LYS A 43 -0.75 -4.38 -17.92
CA LYS A 43 -1.84 -4.92 -18.76
C LYS A 43 -3.24 -4.55 -18.24
N LYS A 44 -3.35 -4.12 -16.99
CA LYS A 44 -4.56 -3.63 -16.33
C LYS A 44 -4.67 -2.10 -16.34
N ASN A 45 -3.85 -1.44 -17.15
CA ASN A 45 -3.76 0.02 -17.27
C ASN A 45 -3.29 0.74 -15.99
N LEU A 46 -2.63 0.03 -15.08
CA LEU A 46 -1.98 0.65 -13.92
C LEU A 46 -0.66 1.29 -14.36
N GLU A 47 -0.41 2.50 -13.88
CA GLU A 47 0.87 3.18 -14.07
C GLU A 47 1.93 2.53 -13.18
N THR A 48 2.96 1.94 -13.78
CA THR A 48 4.02 1.23 -13.08
C THR A 48 5.27 2.08 -12.98
N VAL A 49 5.99 1.98 -11.86
CA VAL A 49 7.31 2.57 -11.65
C VAL A 49 8.32 1.52 -11.25
N ASP A 50 9.61 1.81 -11.46
CA ASP A 50 10.70 0.85 -11.25
C ASP A 50 11.37 0.98 -9.86
N SER A 51 11.02 2.02 -9.10
CA SER A 51 11.60 2.26 -7.78
C SER A 51 10.61 2.89 -6.81
N ILE A 52 10.89 2.77 -5.52
CA ILE A 52 10.15 3.48 -4.46
C ILE A 52 10.38 4.99 -4.57
N GLU A 53 11.55 5.42 -5.00
CA GLU A 53 11.88 6.83 -5.22
C GLU A 53 10.99 7.46 -6.29
N ASP A 54 10.71 6.73 -7.37
CA ASP A 54 9.80 7.21 -8.43
C ASP A 54 8.33 7.15 -8.01
N LEU A 55 8.00 6.26 -7.08
CA LEU A 55 6.65 6.10 -6.57
C LEU A 55 6.25 7.22 -5.61
N ILE A 56 7.09 7.51 -4.63
CA ILE A 56 6.78 8.43 -3.54
C ILE A 56 7.26 9.84 -3.88
N ASN A 57 6.32 10.74 -4.07
CA ASN A 57 6.57 12.15 -4.31
C ASN A 57 5.59 13.02 -3.49
N HIS A 58 5.77 14.34 -3.55
CA HIS A 58 4.99 15.32 -2.78
C HIS A 58 3.49 15.36 -3.13
N GLU A 59 3.08 14.73 -4.22
CA GLU A 59 1.67 14.70 -4.64
C GLU A 59 0.90 13.48 -4.11
N ILE A 60 1.60 12.48 -3.56
CA ILE A 60 0.97 11.27 -3.05
C ILE A 60 0.27 11.58 -1.72
N SER A 61 -1.04 11.36 -1.68
CA SER A 61 -1.87 11.55 -0.50
C SER A 61 -2.07 10.27 0.32
N ILE A 62 -1.99 9.11 -0.34
CA ILE A 62 -2.22 7.81 0.28
C ILE A 62 -1.18 6.81 -0.25
N VAL A 63 -0.61 6.02 0.65
CA VAL A 63 0.19 4.83 0.30
C VAL A 63 -0.53 3.59 0.81
N VAL A 64 -0.80 2.65 -0.08
CA VAL A 64 -1.37 1.33 0.26
C VAL A 64 -0.33 0.26 0.03
N THR A 65 -0.16 -0.63 0.99
CA THR A 65 0.69 -1.81 0.86
C THR A 65 -0.11 -3.10 0.98
N MET A 66 0.19 -4.06 0.13
CA MET A 66 -0.36 -5.41 0.17
C MET A 66 0.75 -6.42 -0.10
N LEU A 67 1.44 -6.84 0.96
CA LEU A 67 2.67 -7.60 0.93
C LEU A 67 2.48 -9.00 1.54
N PRO A 68 3.32 -9.99 1.14
CA PRO A 68 3.10 -11.39 1.55
C PRO A 68 3.34 -11.66 3.04
N GLU A 69 4.33 -10.99 3.64
CA GLU A 69 4.77 -11.28 5.02
C GLU A 69 5.24 -10.00 5.74
N GLY A 70 5.25 -10.05 7.07
CA GLY A 70 5.69 -8.94 7.92
C GLY A 70 7.09 -8.43 7.63
N LYS A 71 8.03 -9.31 7.28
CA LYS A 71 9.39 -8.91 6.91
C LYS A 71 9.43 -7.99 5.68
N HIS A 72 8.53 -8.18 4.72
CA HIS A 72 8.41 -7.33 3.54
C HIS A 72 7.82 -5.96 3.91
N SER A 73 6.78 -5.95 4.76
CA SER A 73 6.23 -4.70 5.28
C SER A 73 7.29 -3.93 6.07
N LYS A 74 8.02 -4.60 6.94
CA LYS A 74 9.10 -3.99 7.72
C LYS A 74 10.17 -3.35 6.82
N GLU A 75 10.62 -4.05 5.77
CA GLU A 75 11.61 -3.51 4.82
C GLU A 75 11.07 -2.29 4.07
N ILE A 76 9.84 -2.36 3.56
CA ILE A 76 9.23 -1.25 2.81
C ILE A 76 9.01 -0.02 3.69
N TYR A 77 8.56 -0.18 4.93
CA TYR A 77 8.28 0.94 5.83
C TYR A 77 9.52 1.46 6.54
N LEU A 78 10.38 0.58 7.04
CA LEU A 78 11.45 0.87 7.99
C LEU A 78 12.87 0.61 7.45
N GLY A 79 13.02 -0.02 6.29
CA GLY A 79 14.34 -0.28 5.67
C GLY A 79 15.12 1.01 5.39
N ASP A 80 16.34 0.88 4.90
CA ASP A 80 17.22 2.02 4.60
C ASP A 80 16.57 3.05 3.66
N SER A 81 15.80 2.57 2.69
CA SER A 81 14.94 3.39 1.80
C SER A 81 13.48 3.41 2.21
N GLY A 82 13.18 3.21 3.50
CA GLY A 82 11.83 3.08 4.02
C GLY A 82 10.93 4.28 3.74
N ILE A 83 9.68 4.01 3.37
CA ILE A 83 8.73 5.05 2.97
C ILE A 83 8.37 6.02 4.10
N ILE A 84 8.49 5.61 5.36
CA ILE A 84 8.30 6.48 6.52
C ILE A 84 9.21 7.72 6.49
N ASN A 85 10.40 7.59 5.87
CA ASN A 85 11.34 8.70 5.73
C ASN A 85 11.09 9.55 4.48
N LYS A 86 10.21 9.12 3.59
CA LYS A 86 9.99 9.73 2.26
C LYS A 86 8.63 10.40 2.11
N VAL A 87 7.59 9.91 2.80
CA VAL A 87 6.24 10.46 2.67
C VAL A 87 6.09 11.79 3.38
N GLN A 88 5.17 12.61 2.88
CA GLN A 88 4.76 13.86 3.53
C GLN A 88 3.96 13.56 4.82
N LYS A 89 3.99 14.46 5.79
CA LYS A 89 3.25 14.30 7.06
C LYS A 89 1.74 14.19 6.89
N ASN A 90 1.20 14.75 5.81
CA ASN A 90 -0.23 14.67 5.49
C ASN A 90 -0.59 13.42 4.66
N CYS A 91 0.37 12.55 4.39
CA CYS A 91 0.13 11.29 3.69
C CYS A 91 -0.43 10.26 4.67
N LEU A 92 -1.46 9.53 4.24
CA LEU A 92 -2.01 8.40 5.00
C LEU A 92 -1.35 7.10 4.52
N LEU A 93 -0.80 6.34 5.45
CA LEU A 93 -0.29 5.00 5.20
C LEU A 93 -1.35 3.94 5.56
N ILE A 94 -1.62 3.01 4.65
CA ILE A 94 -2.59 1.93 4.82
C ILE A 94 -1.90 0.60 4.52
N ASP A 95 -1.62 -0.18 5.56
CA ASP A 95 -1.08 -1.53 5.38
C ASP A 95 -2.21 -2.57 5.37
N CYS A 96 -2.50 -3.12 4.18
CA CYS A 96 -3.49 -4.17 3.97
C CYS A 96 -2.90 -5.58 4.10
N SER A 97 -1.60 -5.70 4.35
CA SER A 97 -0.92 -6.98 4.52
C SER A 97 -1.40 -7.69 5.78
N THR A 98 -1.50 -9.02 5.72
CA THR A 98 -1.76 -9.85 6.90
C THR A 98 -0.41 -10.17 7.54
N ILE A 99 -0.07 -9.45 8.60
CA ILE A 99 1.22 -9.56 9.29
C ILE A 99 1.05 -9.79 10.79
N ASP A 100 2.13 -10.18 11.45
CA ASP A 100 2.12 -10.38 12.89
C ASP A 100 1.94 -9.04 13.64
N ILE A 101 1.39 -9.13 14.85
CA ILE A 101 1.04 -7.98 15.68
C ILE A 101 2.27 -7.15 16.07
N GLU A 102 3.41 -7.80 16.34
CA GLU A 102 4.64 -7.11 16.75
C GLU A 102 5.16 -6.23 15.63
N THR A 103 5.24 -6.77 14.41
CA THR A 103 5.65 -6.00 13.22
C THR A 103 4.70 -4.84 12.95
N SER A 104 3.38 -5.07 13.03
CA SER A 104 2.38 -4.02 12.85
C SER A 104 2.54 -2.88 13.87
N LYS A 105 2.76 -3.22 15.14
CA LYS A 105 3.00 -2.24 16.22
C LYS A 105 4.30 -1.47 16.01
N GLU A 106 5.38 -2.14 15.61
CA GLU A 106 6.67 -1.50 15.34
C GLU A 106 6.56 -0.45 14.23
N ILE A 107 5.93 -0.81 13.12
CA ILE A 107 5.70 0.09 11.99
C ILE A 107 4.80 1.26 12.41
N GLY A 108 3.68 0.98 13.08
CA GLY A 108 2.74 1.99 13.56
C GLY A 108 3.39 2.98 14.55
N LYS A 109 4.22 2.48 15.46
CA LYS A 109 5.00 3.33 16.38
C LYS A 109 5.96 4.25 15.63
N ALA A 110 6.70 3.71 14.67
CA ALA A 110 7.66 4.50 13.87
C ALA A 110 6.95 5.60 13.06
N ALA A 111 5.78 5.30 12.49
CA ALA A 111 4.95 6.31 11.82
C ALA A 111 4.50 7.40 12.79
N ASN A 112 3.96 7.00 13.95
CA ASN A 112 3.49 7.93 14.96
C ASN A 112 4.61 8.84 15.50
N ASP A 113 5.81 8.29 15.74
CA ASP A 113 6.97 9.06 16.21
C ASP A 113 7.39 10.16 15.22
N LYS A 114 7.04 10.00 13.96
CA LYS A 114 7.26 11.00 12.88
C LYS A 114 6.04 11.86 12.57
N GLY A 115 4.94 11.66 13.28
CA GLY A 115 3.69 12.38 13.05
C GLY A 115 3.02 12.03 11.71
N ILE A 116 3.20 10.79 11.22
CA ILE A 116 2.58 10.28 10.00
C ILE A 116 1.36 9.45 10.38
N LEU A 117 0.23 9.71 9.73
CA LEU A 117 -0.99 8.94 9.92
C LEU A 117 -0.85 7.55 9.31
N MET A 118 -1.17 6.52 10.08
CA MET A 118 -1.13 5.14 9.63
C MET A 118 -2.28 4.33 10.19
N ILE A 119 -2.84 3.47 9.35
CA ILE A 119 -3.80 2.45 9.73
C ILE A 119 -3.33 1.07 9.30
N ASP A 120 -3.62 0.08 10.13
CA ASP A 120 -3.53 -1.34 9.84
C ASP A 120 -4.90 -1.80 9.32
N ALA A 121 -4.95 -2.36 8.15
CA ALA A 121 -6.19 -2.67 7.46
C ALA A 121 -6.16 -4.04 6.76
N PRO A 122 -5.83 -5.13 7.48
CA PRO A 122 -5.81 -6.47 6.88
C PRO A 122 -7.16 -6.80 6.25
N VAL A 123 -7.11 -7.61 5.19
CA VAL A 123 -8.27 -7.93 4.36
C VAL A 123 -8.63 -9.41 4.44
N SER A 124 -9.90 -9.73 4.23
CA SER A 124 -10.43 -11.08 4.14
C SER A 124 -11.40 -11.20 2.96
N GLY A 125 -11.32 -12.30 2.22
CA GLY A 125 -12.18 -12.57 1.06
C GLY A 125 -11.45 -13.17 -0.13
N GLY A 126 -10.13 -13.34 -0.04
CA GLY A 126 -9.29 -13.97 -1.05
C GLY A 126 -9.23 -13.20 -2.38
N VAL A 127 -8.60 -13.80 -3.38
CA VAL A 127 -8.43 -13.20 -4.71
C VAL A 127 -9.78 -12.86 -5.36
N MET A 128 -10.77 -13.73 -5.19
CA MET A 128 -12.11 -13.48 -5.74
C MET A 128 -12.77 -12.24 -5.10
N GLY A 129 -12.62 -12.06 -3.79
CA GLY A 129 -13.09 -10.86 -3.09
C GLY A 129 -12.37 -9.60 -3.56
N ALA A 130 -11.05 -9.70 -3.79
CA ALA A 130 -10.27 -8.59 -4.35
C ALA A 130 -10.76 -8.22 -5.76
N GLN A 131 -10.96 -9.20 -6.64
CA GLN A 131 -11.45 -8.98 -8.01
C GLN A 131 -12.85 -8.36 -8.04
N LYS A 132 -13.74 -8.81 -7.16
CA LYS A 132 -15.15 -8.35 -7.09
C LYS A 132 -15.35 -7.09 -6.25
N ALA A 133 -14.29 -6.53 -5.66
CA ALA A 133 -14.38 -5.42 -4.70
C ALA A 133 -15.31 -5.72 -3.50
N THR A 134 -15.25 -6.95 -2.98
CA THR A 134 -16.09 -7.44 -1.88
C THR A 134 -15.27 -7.88 -0.66
N LEU A 135 -14.01 -7.43 -0.56
CA LEU A 135 -13.18 -7.71 0.61
C LEU A 135 -13.76 -7.11 1.88
N ASN A 136 -13.68 -7.85 2.98
CA ASN A 136 -13.82 -7.28 4.31
C ASN A 136 -12.48 -6.67 4.71
N ILE A 137 -12.50 -5.43 5.16
CA ILE A 137 -11.31 -4.69 5.60
C ILE A 137 -11.45 -4.41 7.09
N MET A 138 -10.50 -4.92 7.88
CA MET A 138 -10.50 -4.80 9.35
C MET A 138 -9.57 -3.68 9.76
N VAL A 139 -10.11 -2.48 9.96
CA VAL A 139 -9.32 -1.28 10.20
C VAL A 139 -8.96 -1.11 11.67
N GLY A 140 -7.67 -0.95 11.94
CA GLY A 140 -7.12 -0.57 13.24
C GLY A 140 -6.26 0.69 13.12
N GLY A 141 -6.42 1.62 14.05
CA GLY A 141 -5.68 2.88 14.07
C GLY A 141 -6.31 3.90 15.01
N SER A 142 -5.80 5.13 14.98
CA SER A 142 -6.41 6.25 15.72
C SER A 142 -7.73 6.66 15.06
N LYS A 143 -8.54 7.41 15.81
CA LYS A 143 -9.82 7.95 15.31
C LYS A 143 -9.68 9.25 14.53
N GLU A 144 -8.46 9.78 14.42
CA GLU A 144 -8.14 11.02 13.72
C GLU A 144 -8.12 10.89 12.21
#